data_67e24872c86a6dd2494072bceda5d5c0
#
_entry.id   67e24872c86a6dd2494072bceda5d5c0
#
_cell.length_a   1.000
_cell.length_b   1.000
_cell.length_c   1.000
_cell.angle_alpha   90.00
_cell.angle_beta   90.00
_cell.angle_gamma   90.00
#
_symmetry.space_group_name_H-M   'P 1'
#
loop_
_entity.id
_entity.type
_entity.pdbx_description
1 polymer ?
#
loop_
_entity_poly.entity_id
_entity_poly.type
_entity_poly.pdbx_seq_one_letter_code
_entity_poly.pdbx_strand_id
1 'polypeptide(L)'
;MARTRTRRLRRAGGLTAVTTVVVFSAITLPAHAAPEGTVLGAGAPGSVSDSYVVTLKGGTKAPSAAGKGLAEKYGAKIRHTYGTALNGYAVEANERQARLLAADSRVASVAQDTRVTLDSSSRVQHDPPSWGIDRLDQPSLPLNRSYTSPASGGSGVTVYVIDTGIRVTHKDFGGRAAYGWDFVDNDATAQDGNGHGTHVAGTIAGTTYGVAKKARVVAVRVLDNAGAGTTSQVIAGIDWVTRHAHKPAVANLSLGGHHNAQLDAAVRNSIASGVTYTVAAGNDGLSAGLYSPADVKEAVTVGAVGRNDARAAFSNVGPAVDLFAPGVSITSASYASDTGKATYSGTSMASPHAAGAAAVYLAVHPHATPAQVSAGLVAGAVSGKVSGAGPGSPDKLLQVPRS
;
A
#
# COMPACT_ATOMS: atom_id res chain seq x y z
N MET A 1 -90.67 36.24 8.65
CA MET A 1 -90.87 37.34 9.66
C MET A 1 -89.60 38.17 9.66
N ALA A 2 -89.55 39.25 8.91
CA ALA A 2 -89.76 40.64 9.25
C ALA A 2 -88.90 41.02 10.50
N ARG A 3 -87.95 41.89 10.40
CA ARG A 3 -88.05 43.35 10.25
C ARG A 3 -86.69 44.06 10.07
N THR A 4 -86.66 44.82 9.04
CA THR A 4 -85.89 46.04 8.77
C THR A 4 -85.79 47.01 9.96
N ARG A 5 -84.66 47.73 10.13
CA ARG A 5 -84.66 49.19 10.28
C ARG A 5 -83.33 49.86 10.02
N THR A 6 -83.47 50.80 9.18
CA THR A 6 -82.56 51.88 8.65
C THR A 6 -82.11 52.91 9.69
N ARG A 7 -81.10 53.70 9.28
CA ARG A 7 -80.72 55.14 9.53
C ARG A 7 -79.65 55.35 10.63
N ARG A 8 -78.65 56.18 10.46
CA ARG A 8 -78.46 57.43 9.70
C ARG A 8 -76.96 57.81 9.65
N LEU A 9 -76.61 58.56 8.60
CA LEU A 9 -75.39 59.32 8.41
C LEU A 9 -75.09 60.30 9.55
N ARG A 10 -73.82 60.47 9.88
CA ARG A 10 -73.24 61.78 10.17
C ARG A 10 -71.82 61.88 9.67
N ARG A 11 -71.55 62.87 8.82
CA ARG A 11 -70.24 63.41 8.38
C ARG A 11 -69.54 64.12 9.51
N ALA A 12 -68.22 63.97 9.66
CA ALA A 12 -67.25 64.96 10.10
C ALA A 12 -65.89 64.38 9.71
N GLY A 13 -65.21 64.98 9.03
CA GLY A 13 -64.16 65.76 8.60
C GLY A 13 -62.84 65.48 9.32
N GLY A 14 -61.78 65.32 8.56
CA GLY A 14 -60.50 65.86 9.00
C GLY A 14 -59.33 64.92 9.17
N LEU A 15 -58.33 65.17 8.41
CA LEU A 15 -56.89 64.86 8.45
C LEU A 15 -56.43 63.58 7.91
N THR A 16 -55.98 63.64 6.70
CA THR A 16 -55.07 62.68 6.04
C THR A 16 -53.64 62.81 6.65
N ALA A 17 -53.27 61.87 7.46
CA ALA A 17 -51.85 61.63 7.79
C ALA A 17 -51.28 60.64 6.78
N VAL A 18 -50.41 61.08 5.88
CA VAL A 18 -49.64 60.24 4.97
C VAL A 18 -48.49 59.61 5.78
N THR A 19 -48.65 58.37 6.16
CA THR A 19 -47.55 57.56 6.76
C THR A 19 -46.76 56.93 5.61
N THR A 20 -45.59 57.50 5.32
CA THR A 20 -44.63 56.93 4.40
C THR A 20 -44.04 55.67 5.03
N VAL A 21 -44.46 54.47 4.61
CA VAL A 21 -43.84 53.21 4.98
C VAL A 21 -42.58 53.06 4.14
N VAL A 22 -41.42 53.32 4.73
CA VAL A 22 -40.10 52.98 4.15
C VAL A 22 -39.93 51.47 4.30
N VAL A 23 -40.18 50.75 3.22
CA VAL A 23 -39.83 49.30 3.12
C VAL A 23 -38.34 49.22 2.93
N PHE A 24 -37.60 48.88 4.01
CA PHE A 24 -36.21 48.44 3.90
C PHE A 24 -36.20 47.05 3.24
N SER A 25 -35.98 47.03 1.95
CA SER A 25 -35.61 45.79 1.26
C SER A 25 -34.22 45.42 1.75
N ALA A 26 -34.13 44.44 2.65
CA ALA A 26 -32.87 43.80 3.00
C ALA A 26 -32.35 43.10 1.73
N ILE A 27 -31.38 43.69 1.06
CA ILE A 27 -30.62 43.02 0.00
C ILE A 27 -29.83 41.92 0.70
N THR A 28 -30.36 40.69 0.70
CA THR A 28 -29.59 39.49 1.03
C THR A 28 -28.59 39.29 -0.10
N LEU A 29 -27.35 39.75 0.13
CA LEU A 29 -26.24 39.37 -0.73
C LEU A 29 -26.18 37.86 -0.76
N PRO A 30 -26.08 37.21 -1.95
CA PRO A 30 -25.90 35.77 -2.01
C PRO A 30 -24.63 35.41 -1.22
N ALA A 31 -24.78 34.54 -0.23
CA ALA A 31 -23.63 33.97 0.46
C ALA A 31 -22.76 33.31 -0.62
N HIS A 32 -21.58 33.88 -0.86
CA HIS A 32 -20.62 33.25 -1.76
C HIS A 32 -20.31 31.89 -1.17
N ALA A 33 -20.68 30.81 -1.90
CA ALA A 33 -20.29 29.46 -1.54
C ALA A 33 -18.76 29.44 -1.42
N ALA A 34 -18.26 28.88 -0.32
CA ALA A 34 -16.81 28.73 -0.15
C ALA A 34 -16.23 27.97 -1.36
N PRO A 35 -15.07 28.38 -1.90
CA PRO A 35 -14.48 27.72 -3.05
C PRO A 35 -14.26 26.23 -2.74
N GLU A 36 -14.65 25.36 -3.66
CA GLU A 36 -14.46 23.93 -3.58
C GLU A 36 -13.34 23.50 -4.52
N GLY A 37 -12.44 22.63 -4.04
CA GLY A 37 -11.35 22.04 -4.82
C GLY A 37 -11.72 20.68 -5.39
N THR A 38 -10.81 20.12 -6.20
CA THR A 38 -10.97 18.80 -6.81
C THR A 38 -10.43 17.72 -5.89
N VAL A 39 -11.22 16.66 -5.69
CA VAL A 39 -10.81 15.42 -5.01
C VAL A 39 -10.36 14.42 -6.07
N LEU A 40 -9.12 13.95 -5.97
CA LEU A 40 -8.55 12.95 -6.88
C LEU A 40 -9.21 11.59 -6.62
N GLY A 41 -9.49 10.84 -7.69
CA GLY A 41 -10.04 9.49 -7.59
C GLY A 41 -11.45 9.41 -7.00
N ALA A 42 -12.20 10.51 -6.95
CA ALA A 42 -13.57 10.50 -6.44
C ALA A 42 -14.47 9.55 -7.26
N GLY A 43 -15.09 8.58 -6.57
CA GLY A 43 -15.98 7.60 -7.19
C GLY A 43 -15.27 6.55 -8.05
N ALA A 44 -13.94 6.46 -8.03
CA ALA A 44 -13.20 5.42 -8.74
C ALA A 44 -13.54 4.02 -8.18
N PRO A 45 -13.40 2.94 -9.00
CA PRO A 45 -13.57 1.57 -8.50
C PRO A 45 -12.69 1.30 -7.28
N GLY A 46 -13.27 0.73 -6.23
CA GLY A 46 -12.58 0.44 -4.98
C GLY A 46 -12.46 1.63 -4.00
N SER A 47 -13.01 2.80 -4.34
CA SER A 47 -13.02 3.93 -3.40
C SER A 47 -13.79 3.62 -2.11
N VAL A 48 -13.26 4.13 -0.98
CA VAL A 48 -13.85 4.00 0.34
C VAL A 48 -14.65 5.26 0.64
N SER A 49 -15.95 5.10 0.92
CA SER A 49 -16.82 6.24 1.25
C SER A 49 -16.32 6.98 2.48
N ASP A 50 -16.42 8.31 2.45
CA ASP A 50 -16.08 9.21 3.56
C ASP A 50 -14.65 9.08 4.11
N SER A 51 -13.73 8.47 3.34
CA SER A 51 -12.32 8.33 3.70
C SER A 51 -11.43 9.00 2.63
N TYR A 52 -10.50 9.85 3.06
CA TYR A 52 -9.63 10.62 2.16
C TYR A 52 -8.20 10.71 2.70
N VAL A 53 -7.24 10.71 1.79
CA VAL A 53 -5.84 11.02 2.08
C VAL A 53 -5.55 12.47 1.67
N VAL A 54 -5.17 13.28 2.65
CA VAL A 54 -4.84 14.70 2.47
C VAL A 54 -3.34 14.87 2.52
N THR A 55 -2.75 15.43 1.46
CA THR A 55 -1.33 15.80 1.40
C THR A 55 -1.19 17.30 1.58
N LEU A 56 -0.32 17.72 2.49
CA LEU A 56 -0.04 19.13 2.78
C LEU A 56 1.19 19.64 2.03
N LYS A 57 1.19 20.93 1.71
CA LYS A 57 2.38 21.62 1.18
C LYS A 57 3.45 21.76 2.27
N GLY A 58 4.71 21.88 1.86
CA GLY A 58 5.87 21.85 2.75
C GLY A 58 5.89 22.88 3.89
N GLY A 59 5.16 24.00 3.75
CA GLY A 59 5.07 25.04 4.77
C GLY A 59 4.21 24.70 6.00
N THR A 60 3.40 23.63 5.91
CA THR A 60 2.57 23.14 7.01
C THR A 60 2.88 21.66 7.27
N LYS A 61 3.29 21.32 8.49
CA LYS A 61 3.58 19.93 8.87
C LYS A 61 2.34 19.27 9.47
N ALA A 62 1.94 18.12 8.96
CA ALA A 62 0.75 17.40 9.39
C ALA A 62 0.72 17.07 10.90
N PRO A 63 1.83 16.68 11.56
CA PRO A 63 1.85 16.42 12.99
C PRO A 63 1.73 17.68 13.85
N SER A 64 1.95 18.88 13.29
CA SER A 64 1.88 20.15 14.03
C SER A 64 0.45 20.52 14.43
N ALA A 65 0.30 21.39 15.41
CA ALA A 65 -1.01 21.95 15.79
C ALA A 65 -1.71 22.64 14.61
N ALA A 66 -0.96 23.37 13.76
CA ALA A 66 -1.49 24.00 12.55
C ALA A 66 -1.97 22.98 11.50
N GLY A 67 -1.27 21.83 11.37
CA GLY A 67 -1.69 20.75 10.49
C GLY A 67 -2.97 20.07 10.98
N LYS A 68 -3.02 19.73 12.26
CA LYS A 68 -4.21 19.12 12.88
C LYS A 68 -5.43 20.04 12.83
N GLY A 69 -5.26 21.32 13.23
CA GLY A 69 -6.33 22.32 13.19
C GLY A 69 -6.86 22.61 11.78
N LEU A 70 -6.12 22.23 10.73
CA LEU A 70 -6.62 22.33 9.36
C LEU A 70 -7.76 21.33 9.10
N ALA A 71 -7.62 20.07 9.50
CA ALA A 71 -8.69 19.08 9.37
C ALA A 71 -9.92 19.48 10.20
N GLU A 72 -9.70 19.90 11.44
CA GLU A 72 -10.77 20.34 12.35
C GLU A 72 -11.55 21.54 11.79
N LYS A 73 -10.85 22.51 11.17
CA LYS A 73 -11.48 23.69 10.52
C LYS A 73 -12.58 23.30 9.53
N TYR A 74 -12.41 22.19 8.83
CA TYR A 74 -13.37 21.69 7.85
C TYR A 74 -14.26 20.55 8.38
N GLY A 75 -14.20 20.27 9.69
CA GLY A 75 -15.01 19.26 10.35
C GLY A 75 -14.60 17.82 9.98
N ALA A 76 -13.38 17.65 9.46
CA ALA A 76 -12.83 16.34 9.14
C ALA A 76 -12.13 15.72 10.35
N LYS A 77 -12.33 14.43 10.58
CA LYS A 77 -11.74 13.68 11.68
C LYS A 77 -10.46 12.98 11.22
N ILE A 78 -9.31 13.29 11.81
CA ILE A 78 -8.05 12.63 11.52
C ILE A 78 -8.08 11.19 12.05
N ARG A 79 -7.81 10.21 11.17
CA ARG A 79 -7.65 8.79 11.47
C ARG A 79 -6.17 8.42 11.63
N HIS A 80 -5.33 8.84 10.68
CA HIS A 80 -3.89 8.63 10.71
C HIS A 80 -3.16 9.91 10.35
N THR A 81 -2.02 10.17 11.00
CA THR A 81 -1.14 11.31 10.68
C THR A 81 0.16 10.78 10.11
N TYR A 82 0.54 11.25 8.94
CA TYR A 82 1.78 10.91 8.25
C TYR A 82 2.78 12.05 8.41
N GLY A 83 4.00 11.74 8.78
CA GLY A 83 5.01 12.78 9.05
C GLY A 83 6.32 12.59 8.30
N THR A 84 6.57 11.39 7.79
CA THR A 84 7.88 10.99 7.23
C THR A 84 7.77 10.59 5.76
N ALA A 85 7.01 9.55 5.43
CA ALA A 85 6.83 9.10 4.06
C ALA A 85 5.88 10.02 3.26
N LEU A 86 4.94 10.65 3.94
CA LEU A 86 4.01 11.63 3.38
C LEU A 86 3.80 12.74 4.40
N ASN A 87 3.75 14.02 3.97
CA ASN A 87 3.33 15.12 4.83
C ASN A 87 1.81 15.29 4.73
N GLY A 88 1.06 14.58 5.55
CA GLY A 88 -0.40 14.56 5.42
C GLY A 88 -1.11 13.74 6.48
N TYR A 89 -2.35 13.40 6.22
CA TYR A 89 -3.17 12.57 7.09
C TYR A 89 -4.30 11.87 6.33
N ALA A 90 -4.75 10.71 6.84
CA ALA A 90 -6.04 10.16 6.49
C ALA A 90 -7.12 10.81 7.33
N VAL A 91 -8.23 11.18 6.70
CA VAL A 91 -9.39 11.77 7.37
C VAL A 91 -10.68 11.05 7.03
N GLU A 92 -11.58 11.01 8.01
CA GLU A 92 -12.98 10.78 7.81
C GLU A 92 -13.67 12.12 7.57
N ALA A 93 -14.31 12.27 6.42
CA ALA A 93 -14.97 13.49 6.00
C ALA A 93 -16.04 13.15 4.95
N ASN A 94 -17.11 13.94 4.85
CA ASN A 94 -18.01 13.84 3.72
C ASN A 94 -17.40 14.50 2.46
N GLU A 95 -17.99 14.27 1.29
CA GLU A 95 -17.47 14.76 0.02
C GLU A 95 -17.28 16.28 0.00
N ARG A 96 -18.23 17.04 0.56
CA ARG A 96 -18.15 18.50 0.63
C ARG A 96 -16.98 18.96 1.50
N GLN A 97 -16.77 18.33 2.66
CA GLN A 97 -15.63 18.61 3.53
C GLN A 97 -14.29 18.33 2.84
N ALA A 98 -14.23 17.21 2.09
CA ALA A 98 -13.05 16.87 1.29
C ALA A 98 -12.76 17.91 0.20
N ARG A 99 -13.79 18.42 -0.49
CA ARG A 99 -13.65 19.48 -1.50
C ARG A 99 -13.22 20.81 -0.89
N LEU A 100 -13.73 21.15 0.29
CA LEU A 100 -13.30 22.35 1.03
C LEU A 100 -11.84 22.24 1.49
N LEU A 101 -11.42 21.06 1.97
CA LEU A 101 -10.01 20.77 2.26
C LEU A 101 -9.14 20.92 1.02
N ALA A 102 -9.58 20.39 -0.14
CA ALA A 102 -8.86 20.48 -1.40
C ALA A 102 -8.68 21.91 -1.91
N ALA A 103 -9.55 22.84 -1.51
CA ALA A 103 -9.46 24.25 -1.86
C ALA A 103 -8.53 25.06 -0.94
N ASP A 104 -8.13 24.52 0.22
CA ASP A 104 -7.27 25.27 1.16
C ASP A 104 -5.84 25.41 0.60
N SER A 105 -5.30 26.63 0.65
CA SER A 105 -4.00 26.95 0.06
C SER A 105 -2.82 26.16 0.64
N ARG A 106 -2.96 25.58 1.82
CA ARG A 106 -1.95 24.74 2.50
C ARG A 106 -2.01 23.28 2.08
N VAL A 107 -3.09 22.86 1.40
CA VAL A 107 -3.27 21.50 0.89
C VAL A 107 -2.63 21.40 -0.51
N ALA A 108 -1.86 20.36 -0.73
CA ALA A 108 -1.30 20.02 -2.03
C ALA A 108 -2.28 19.18 -2.84
N SER A 109 -2.91 18.18 -2.22
CA SER A 109 -3.94 17.34 -2.83
C SER A 109 -4.82 16.67 -1.79
N VAL A 110 -6.04 16.32 -2.20
CA VAL A 110 -6.94 15.41 -1.49
C VAL A 110 -7.31 14.30 -2.47
N ALA A 111 -7.08 13.05 -2.07
CA ALA A 111 -7.49 11.88 -2.84
C ALA A 111 -8.48 11.06 -2.03
N GLN A 112 -9.47 10.47 -2.70
CA GLN A 112 -10.34 9.51 -2.05
C GLN A 112 -9.54 8.25 -1.70
N ASP A 113 -9.74 7.72 -0.49
CA ASP A 113 -9.11 6.48 -0.06
C ASP A 113 -9.63 5.30 -0.88
N THR A 114 -8.79 4.29 -1.10
CA THR A 114 -9.14 3.15 -1.94
C THR A 114 -8.88 1.85 -1.19
N ARG A 115 -9.69 0.83 -1.51
CA ARG A 115 -9.51 -0.52 -0.97
C ARG A 115 -8.31 -1.19 -1.65
N VAL A 116 -7.44 -1.76 -0.84
CA VAL A 116 -6.33 -2.62 -1.26
C VAL A 116 -6.69 -4.05 -0.86
N THR A 117 -6.49 -5.01 -1.74
CA THR A 117 -6.80 -6.42 -1.50
C THR A 117 -5.62 -7.30 -1.86
N LEU A 118 -5.54 -8.46 -1.23
CA LEU A 118 -4.69 -9.55 -1.70
C LEU A 118 -5.33 -10.12 -2.97
N ASP A 119 -4.49 -10.32 -3.98
CA ASP A 119 -4.94 -11.02 -5.18
C ASP A 119 -5.26 -12.48 -4.82
N SER A 120 -6.51 -12.89 -4.98
CA SER A 120 -6.99 -14.22 -4.62
C SER A 120 -6.49 -15.25 -5.62
N SER A 121 -5.31 -15.82 -5.36
CA SER A 121 -4.83 -17.01 -6.04
C SER A 121 -5.34 -18.28 -5.35
N SER A 122 -5.66 -19.32 -6.11
CA SER A 122 -6.13 -20.60 -5.58
C SER A 122 -5.12 -21.21 -4.60
N ARG A 123 -5.56 -21.54 -3.38
CA ARG A 123 -4.75 -22.21 -2.36
C ARG A 123 -4.68 -23.70 -2.69
N VAL A 124 -3.49 -24.19 -3.00
CA VAL A 124 -3.24 -25.62 -3.20
C VAL A 124 -2.13 -26.03 -2.24
N GLN A 125 -2.31 -27.13 -1.52
CA GLN A 125 -1.31 -27.68 -0.61
C GLN A 125 -0.55 -28.79 -1.32
N HIS A 126 0.78 -28.68 -1.44
CA HIS A 126 1.69 -29.65 -2.07
C HIS A 126 2.94 -29.85 -1.20
N ASP A 127 3.79 -30.86 -1.55
CA ASP A 127 4.96 -31.24 -0.78
C ASP A 127 6.08 -30.18 -0.79
N PRO A 128 6.71 -29.90 0.37
CA PRO A 128 7.89 -29.04 0.48
C PRO A 128 9.19 -29.82 0.14
N PRO A 129 10.35 -29.15 -0.04
CA PRO A 129 10.51 -27.73 0.03
C PRO A 129 9.96 -26.97 -1.18
N SER A 130 9.91 -25.64 -1.09
CA SER A 130 9.48 -24.79 -2.20
C SER A 130 10.43 -24.91 -3.37
N TRP A 131 9.91 -25.23 -4.56
CA TRP A 131 10.72 -25.26 -5.80
C TRP A 131 11.26 -23.87 -6.15
N GLY A 132 10.65 -22.81 -5.62
CA GLY A 132 11.05 -21.44 -5.89
C GLY A 132 12.51 -21.16 -5.49
N ILE A 133 12.93 -21.56 -4.31
CA ILE A 133 14.32 -21.36 -3.88
C ILE A 133 15.31 -22.23 -4.67
N ASP A 134 14.93 -23.47 -5.05
CA ASP A 134 15.72 -24.34 -5.93
C ASP A 134 16.01 -23.65 -7.30
N ARG A 135 14.99 -22.93 -7.85
CA ARG A 135 15.18 -22.21 -9.12
C ARG A 135 16.12 -21.03 -9.03
N LEU A 136 16.25 -20.42 -7.85
CA LEU A 136 16.99 -19.16 -7.67
C LEU A 136 18.51 -19.34 -7.58
N ASP A 137 19.04 -20.53 -7.32
CA ASP A 137 20.48 -20.74 -7.20
C ASP A 137 21.10 -21.42 -8.43
N GLN A 138 20.32 -21.63 -9.48
CA GLN A 138 20.77 -22.24 -10.73
C GLN A 138 20.38 -21.41 -11.97
N PRO A 139 21.24 -21.35 -13.01
CA PRO A 139 20.99 -20.48 -14.17
C PRO A 139 19.96 -21.03 -15.15
N SER A 140 19.66 -22.33 -15.12
CA SER A 140 18.75 -22.99 -16.09
C SER A 140 18.12 -24.25 -15.53
N LEU A 141 17.00 -24.65 -16.14
CA LEU A 141 16.36 -25.95 -15.94
C LEU A 141 17.21 -27.14 -16.51
N PRO A 142 16.98 -28.36 -16.02
CA PRO A 142 16.01 -28.77 -15.01
C PRO A 142 16.42 -28.43 -13.59
N LEU A 143 15.45 -28.35 -12.67
CA LEU A 143 15.70 -28.15 -11.23
C LEU A 143 16.52 -29.31 -10.66
N ASN A 144 17.53 -28.98 -9.83
CA ASN A 144 18.43 -29.98 -9.24
C ASN A 144 18.00 -30.47 -7.85
N ARG A 145 16.84 -29.99 -7.35
CA ARG A 145 16.27 -30.30 -6.03
C ARG A 145 17.19 -29.90 -4.87
N SER A 146 17.95 -28.84 -5.04
CA SER A 146 18.80 -28.29 -3.98
C SER A 146 18.70 -26.77 -3.94
N TYR A 147 18.97 -26.18 -2.79
CA TYR A 147 19.14 -24.75 -2.64
C TYR A 147 20.39 -24.46 -1.84
N THR A 148 21.37 -23.89 -2.50
CA THR A 148 22.61 -23.44 -1.86
C THR A 148 22.44 -22.03 -1.34
N SER A 149 22.03 -21.91 -0.08
CA SER A 149 21.92 -20.58 0.56
C SER A 149 23.30 -19.93 0.62
N PRO A 150 23.44 -18.65 0.20
CA PRO A 150 24.67 -17.90 0.36
C PRO A 150 25.13 -17.85 1.82
N ALA A 151 26.44 -17.81 2.06
CA ALA A 151 27.01 -17.87 3.41
C ALA A 151 26.49 -16.77 4.34
N SER A 152 26.26 -15.55 3.82
CA SER A 152 25.66 -14.44 4.54
C SER A 152 24.24 -14.76 4.98
N GLY A 153 23.45 -15.41 4.10
CA GLY A 153 22.05 -15.76 4.33
C GLY A 153 21.17 -14.55 4.71
N GLY A 154 21.58 -13.31 4.39
CA GLY A 154 20.87 -12.11 4.79
C GLY A 154 21.14 -11.68 6.25
N SER A 155 22.19 -12.19 6.90
CA SER A 155 22.55 -11.84 8.29
C SER A 155 22.74 -10.34 8.46
N GLY A 156 22.20 -9.76 9.53
CA GLY A 156 22.28 -8.32 9.84
C GLY A 156 21.24 -7.47 9.12
N VAL A 157 20.45 -8.05 8.19
CA VAL A 157 19.39 -7.32 7.44
C VAL A 157 18.03 -7.58 8.06
N THR A 158 17.21 -6.51 8.13
CA THR A 158 15.82 -6.61 8.54
C THR A 158 14.89 -6.42 7.33
N VAL A 159 13.95 -7.34 7.14
CA VAL A 159 12.93 -7.24 6.10
C VAL A 159 11.57 -6.96 6.73
N TYR A 160 10.97 -5.85 6.38
CA TYR A 160 9.65 -5.42 6.83
C TYR A 160 8.60 -5.99 5.87
N VAL A 161 7.67 -6.77 6.40
CA VAL A 161 6.56 -7.38 5.65
C VAL A 161 5.31 -6.55 5.92
N ILE A 162 4.96 -5.69 4.96
CA ILE A 162 3.78 -4.81 5.05
C ILE A 162 2.61 -5.57 4.40
N ASP A 163 1.80 -6.26 5.25
CA ASP A 163 0.88 -7.31 4.79
C ASP A 163 -0.23 -7.60 5.83
N THR A 164 -0.73 -8.84 5.93
CA THR A 164 -1.75 -9.31 6.90
C THR A 164 -1.20 -9.59 8.30
N GLY A 165 0.09 -9.36 8.56
CA GLY A 165 0.78 -9.74 9.79
C GLY A 165 1.67 -10.97 9.60
N ILE A 166 2.28 -11.45 10.69
CA ILE A 166 3.11 -12.68 10.72
C ILE A 166 2.77 -13.49 11.96
N ARG A 167 2.64 -14.81 11.81
CA ARG A 167 2.71 -15.74 12.93
C ARG A 167 4.16 -15.87 13.40
N VAL A 168 4.60 -14.98 14.28
CA VAL A 168 6.01 -14.88 14.69
C VAL A 168 6.51 -16.11 15.46
N THR A 169 5.61 -16.91 16.04
CA THR A 169 5.91 -18.16 16.75
C THR A 169 6.20 -19.33 15.82
N HIS A 170 6.01 -19.16 14.49
CA HIS A 170 6.25 -20.23 13.55
C HIS A 170 7.70 -20.68 13.60
N LYS A 171 7.95 -22.00 13.76
CA LYS A 171 9.28 -22.58 13.98
C LYS A 171 10.26 -22.33 12.84
N ASP A 172 9.75 -22.12 11.62
CA ASP A 172 10.60 -21.83 10.45
C ASP A 172 11.34 -20.50 10.57
N PHE A 173 10.85 -19.58 11.40
CA PHE A 173 11.56 -18.34 11.67
C PHE A 173 12.68 -18.45 12.70
N GLY A 174 12.68 -19.50 13.56
CA GLY A 174 13.71 -19.69 14.56
C GLY A 174 13.97 -18.48 15.48
N GLY A 175 12.91 -17.74 15.84
CA GLY A 175 12.97 -16.52 16.67
C GLY A 175 13.41 -15.24 15.93
N ARG A 176 13.52 -15.28 14.60
CA ARG A 176 13.91 -14.13 13.77
C ARG A 176 12.75 -13.27 13.29
N ALA A 177 11.50 -13.66 13.60
CA ALA A 177 10.31 -12.88 13.31
C ALA A 177 9.87 -12.06 14.53
N ALA A 178 9.41 -10.84 14.31
CA ALA A 178 8.91 -9.96 15.35
C ALA A 178 7.73 -9.14 14.85
N TYR A 179 6.93 -8.62 15.79
CA TYR A 179 5.91 -7.63 15.47
C TYR A 179 6.52 -6.25 15.38
N GLY A 180 6.02 -5.44 14.44
CA GLY A 180 6.28 -4.02 14.33
C GLY A 180 5.08 -3.22 14.81
N TRP A 181 4.03 -3.13 13.98
CA TRP A 181 2.79 -2.44 14.31
C TRP A 181 1.59 -2.99 13.52
N ASP A 182 0.43 -2.96 14.14
CA ASP A 182 -0.85 -3.31 13.54
C ASP A 182 -1.68 -2.05 13.27
N PHE A 183 -1.93 -1.75 11.99
CA PHE A 183 -2.75 -0.62 11.55
C PHE A 183 -4.22 -1.00 11.32
N VAL A 184 -4.59 -2.26 11.51
CA VAL A 184 -5.97 -2.73 11.47
C VAL A 184 -6.60 -2.56 12.84
N ASP A 185 -5.97 -3.12 13.88
CA ASP A 185 -6.44 -3.07 15.26
C ASP A 185 -5.79 -1.92 16.07
N ASN A 186 -4.79 -1.23 15.49
CA ASN A 186 -4.07 -0.08 16.03
C ASN A 186 -3.32 -0.42 17.34
N ASP A 187 -2.57 -1.51 17.33
CA ASP A 187 -1.75 -1.97 18.45
C ASP A 187 -0.36 -2.50 18.00
N ALA A 188 0.42 -3.04 18.94
CA ALA A 188 1.76 -3.55 18.67
C ALA A 188 1.79 -5.05 18.30
N THR A 189 0.65 -5.70 18.10
CA THR A 189 0.55 -7.15 17.90
C THR A 189 0.11 -7.47 16.48
N ALA A 190 1.01 -7.27 15.52
CA ALA A 190 0.77 -7.52 14.10
C ALA A 190 0.67 -9.03 13.77
N GLN A 191 -0.22 -9.74 14.50
CA GLN A 191 -0.47 -11.17 14.33
C GLN A 191 -1.23 -11.41 13.02
N ASP A 192 -0.79 -12.43 12.28
CA ASP A 192 -1.47 -12.84 11.04
C ASP A 192 -2.73 -13.66 11.35
N GLY A 193 -3.86 -13.21 10.84
CA GLY A 193 -5.14 -13.92 10.91
C GLY A 193 -5.67 -14.38 9.54
N ASN A 194 -4.89 -14.16 8.46
CA ASN A 194 -5.22 -14.55 7.09
C ASN A 194 -4.31 -15.68 6.57
N GLY A 195 -3.00 -15.53 6.76
CA GLY A 195 -1.95 -16.46 6.33
C GLY A 195 -1.09 -15.96 5.17
N HIS A 196 -1.47 -14.87 4.50
CA HIS A 196 -0.69 -14.35 3.37
C HIS A 196 0.64 -13.78 3.85
N GLY A 197 0.66 -12.92 4.86
CA GLY A 197 1.88 -12.31 5.37
C GLY A 197 2.86 -13.31 6.01
N THR A 198 2.35 -14.36 6.68
CA THR A 198 3.19 -15.46 7.18
C THR A 198 3.85 -16.23 6.05
N HIS A 199 3.11 -16.51 4.97
CA HIS A 199 3.63 -17.18 3.78
C HIS A 199 4.73 -16.34 3.10
N VAL A 200 4.47 -15.05 2.91
CA VAL A 200 5.43 -14.06 2.37
C VAL A 200 6.69 -14.02 3.23
N ALA A 201 6.56 -13.86 4.54
CA ALA A 201 7.69 -13.85 5.47
C ALA A 201 8.51 -15.16 5.43
N GLY A 202 7.83 -16.31 5.33
CA GLY A 202 8.46 -17.63 5.19
C GLY A 202 9.30 -17.73 3.92
N THR A 203 8.79 -17.21 2.79
CA THR A 203 9.50 -17.17 1.51
C THR A 203 10.72 -16.23 1.56
N ILE A 204 10.66 -15.15 2.34
CA ILE A 204 11.80 -14.26 2.56
C ILE A 204 12.86 -14.93 3.41
N ALA A 205 12.51 -15.36 4.64
CA ALA A 205 13.48 -15.65 5.71
C ALA A 205 13.26 -16.96 6.46
N GLY A 206 12.34 -17.82 6.02
CA GLY A 206 12.18 -19.14 6.61
C GLY A 206 13.43 -19.99 6.51
N THR A 207 13.74 -20.76 7.54
CA THR A 207 14.86 -21.70 7.54
C THR A 207 14.69 -22.78 6.47
N THR A 208 13.45 -23.24 6.27
CA THR A 208 13.10 -24.27 5.27
C THR A 208 12.78 -23.64 3.91
N TYR A 209 11.94 -22.60 3.89
CA TYR A 209 11.34 -22.07 2.66
C TYR A 209 12.02 -20.79 2.17
N GLY A 210 12.78 -20.12 3.01
CA GLY A 210 13.26 -18.77 2.77
C GLY A 210 14.53 -18.68 1.94
N VAL A 211 14.63 -17.61 1.16
CA VAL A 211 15.83 -17.22 0.41
C VAL A 211 16.91 -16.73 1.35
N ALA A 212 16.58 -15.80 2.26
CA ALA A 212 17.51 -15.17 3.21
C ALA A 212 17.39 -15.81 4.59
N LYS A 213 17.88 -17.02 4.75
CA LYS A 213 17.65 -17.90 5.92
C LYS A 213 18.16 -17.33 7.27
N LYS A 214 18.96 -16.25 7.27
CA LYS A 214 19.49 -15.58 8.47
C LYS A 214 18.98 -14.14 8.64
N ALA A 215 18.16 -13.64 7.72
CA ALA A 215 17.53 -12.32 7.84
C ALA A 215 16.47 -12.30 8.95
N ARG A 216 16.24 -11.12 9.52
CA ARG A 216 15.10 -10.86 10.43
C ARG A 216 13.89 -10.42 9.61
N VAL A 217 12.69 -10.77 10.06
CA VAL A 217 11.44 -10.27 9.48
C VAL A 217 10.63 -9.55 10.55
N VAL A 218 10.03 -8.43 10.16
CA VAL A 218 9.18 -7.62 11.05
C VAL A 218 7.82 -7.45 10.39
N ALA A 219 6.77 -7.84 11.11
CA ALA A 219 5.38 -7.71 10.67
C ALA A 219 4.89 -6.28 10.80
N VAL A 220 4.34 -5.72 9.72
CA VAL A 220 3.58 -4.48 9.73
C VAL A 220 2.21 -4.78 9.12
N ARG A 221 1.20 -4.95 9.99
CA ARG A 221 -0.12 -5.37 9.54
C ARG A 221 -0.93 -4.18 9.04
N VAL A 222 -1.30 -4.22 7.78
CA VAL A 222 -2.10 -3.20 7.09
C VAL A 222 -3.32 -3.78 6.39
N LEU A 223 -3.41 -5.12 6.33
CA LEU A 223 -4.53 -5.87 5.78
C LEU A 223 -5.17 -6.72 6.88
N ASP A 224 -6.49 -6.81 6.85
CA ASP A 224 -7.30 -7.57 7.83
C ASP A 224 -7.24 -9.09 7.58
N ASN A 225 -8.02 -9.85 8.34
CA ASN A 225 -8.08 -11.31 8.24
C ASN A 225 -8.74 -11.79 6.93
N ALA A 226 -9.46 -10.92 6.22
CA ALA A 226 -9.97 -11.20 4.87
C ALA A 226 -8.93 -10.89 3.77
N GLY A 227 -7.77 -10.32 4.14
CA GLY A 227 -6.75 -9.88 3.21
C GLY A 227 -7.10 -8.54 2.55
N ALA A 228 -7.93 -7.74 3.18
CA ALA A 228 -8.35 -6.44 2.67
C ALA A 228 -7.89 -5.30 3.59
N GLY A 229 -7.61 -4.15 3.01
CA GLY A 229 -7.24 -2.93 3.72
C GLY A 229 -7.55 -1.70 2.89
N THR A 230 -7.11 -0.55 3.38
CA THR A 230 -7.23 0.72 2.67
C THR A 230 -5.86 1.29 2.33
N THR A 231 -5.80 2.12 1.30
CA THR A 231 -4.57 2.85 0.93
C THR A 231 -4.03 3.65 2.12
N SER A 232 -4.89 4.22 2.95
CA SER A 232 -4.49 4.96 4.16
C SER A 232 -3.76 4.08 5.18
N GLN A 233 -4.22 2.84 5.40
CA GLN A 233 -3.54 1.87 6.26
C GLN A 233 -2.18 1.46 5.67
N VAL A 234 -2.11 1.20 4.36
CA VAL A 234 -0.84 0.87 3.69
C VAL A 234 0.15 2.02 3.78
N ILE A 235 -0.28 3.27 3.53
CA ILE A 235 0.58 4.46 3.69
C ILE A 235 1.04 4.60 5.15
N ALA A 236 0.17 4.33 6.14
CA ALA A 236 0.55 4.36 7.55
C ALA A 236 1.63 3.32 7.87
N GLY A 237 1.53 2.11 7.32
CA GLY A 237 2.56 1.07 7.43
C GLY A 237 3.89 1.50 6.81
N ILE A 238 3.87 2.08 5.62
CA ILE A 238 5.06 2.61 4.93
C ILE A 238 5.70 3.74 5.74
N ASP A 239 4.90 4.67 6.27
CA ASP A 239 5.40 5.77 7.10
C ASP A 239 6.03 5.26 8.40
N TRP A 240 5.43 4.23 9.01
CA TRP A 240 5.99 3.56 10.18
C TRP A 240 7.35 2.90 9.87
N VAL A 241 7.43 2.13 8.77
CA VAL A 241 8.71 1.53 8.33
C VAL A 241 9.76 2.61 8.08
N THR A 242 9.40 3.71 7.41
CA THR A 242 10.31 4.82 7.12
C THR A 242 10.94 5.41 8.39
N ARG A 243 10.16 5.49 9.49
CA ARG A 243 10.62 6.01 10.78
C ARG A 243 11.39 5.00 11.63
N HIS A 244 11.09 3.70 11.51
CA HIS A 244 11.57 2.67 12.43
C HIS A 244 12.55 1.68 11.78
N ALA A 245 12.85 1.81 10.49
CA ALA A 245 13.73 0.87 9.81
C ALA A 245 15.15 0.87 10.36
N HIS A 246 15.57 -0.29 10.85
CA HIS A 246 16.99 -0.56 11.20
C HIS A 246 17.71 -0.98 9.94
N LYS A 247 18.57 -0.12 9.42
CA LYS A 247 19.32 -0.35 8.17
C LYS A 247 20.56 -1.23 8.42
N PRO A 248 20.93 -2.08 7.46
CA PRO A 248 20.33 -2.26 6.13
C PRO A 248 18.92 -2.88 6.20
N ALA A 249 18.00 -2.37 5.39
CA ALA A 249 16.58 -2.72 5.46
C ALA A 249 15.95 -2.92 4.08
N VAL A 250 15.03 -3.88 4.02
CA VAL A 250 14.14 -4.13 2.87
C VAL A 250 12.70 -4.03 3.34
N ALA A 251 11.80 -3.54 2.51
CA ALA A 251 10.36 -3.63 2.71
C ALA A 251 9.74 -4.40 1.54
N ASN A 252 8.83 -5.32 1.84
CA ASN A 252 8.09 -6.07 0.84
C ASN A 252 6.62 -5.70 0.89
N LEU A 253 6.06 -5.32 -0.28
CA LEU A 253 4.65 -5.07 -0.52
C LEU A 253 4.12 -6.12 -1.50
N SER A 254 3.61 -7.23 -0.96
CA SER A 254 2.91 -8.27 -1.74
C SER A 254 1.42 -7.95 -1.87
N LEU A 255 1.12 -6.70 -2.18
CA LEU A 255 -0.22 -6.12 -2.28
C LEU A 255 -0.23 -5.01 -3.32
N GLY A 256 -1.41 -4.63 -3.76
CA GLY A 256 -1.56 -3.52 -4.71
C GLY A 256 -3.02 -3.23 -5.03
N GLY A 257 -3.21 -2.25 -5.87
CA GLY A 257 -4.51 -1.82 -6.37
C GLY A 257 -4.35 -0.95 -7.62
N HIS A 258 -5.44 -0.38 -8.11
CA HIS A 258 -5.37 0.60 -9.20
C HIS A 258 -4.46 1.78 -8.83
N HIS A 259 -3.91 2.43 -9.85
CA HIS A 259 -2.96 3.54 -9.68
C HIS A 259 -3.42 4.56 -8.62
N ASN A 260 -2.54 4.86 -7.67
CA ASN A 260 -2.76 5.79 -6.57
C ASN A 260 -1.50 6.59 -6.28
N ALA A 261 -1.49 7.84 -6.71
CA ALA A 261 -0.32 8.72 -6.62
C ALA A 261 0.17 8.98 -5.19
N GLN A 262 -0.71 8.89 -4.17
CA GLN A 262 -0.34 9.07 -2.76
C GLN A 262 0.41 7.85 -2.22
N LEU A 263 -0.04 6.64 -2.59
CA LEU A 263 0.67 5.41 -2.26
C LEU A 263 2.07 5.40 -2.89
N ASP A 264 2.15 5.76 -4.18
CA ASP A 264 3.43 5.82 -4.90
C ASP A 264 4.37 6.86 -4.31
N ALA A 265 3.85 8.02 -3.93
CA ALA A 265 4.64 9.05 -3.26
C ALA A 265 5.18 8.56 -1.90
N ALA A 266 4.38 7.84 -1.12
CA ALA A 266 4.81 7.28 0.15
C ALA A 266 5.94 6.24 -0.04
N VAL A 267 5.81 5.35 -1.03
CA VAL A 267 6.84 4.36 -1.36
C VAL A 267 8.13 5.07 -1.82
N ARG A 268 8.05 6.03 -2.77
CA ARG A 268 9.22 6.81 -3.21
C ARG A 268 9.94 7.51 -2.07
N ASN A 269 9.19 8.15 -1.17
CA ASN A 269 9.77 8.85 -0.03
C ASN A 269 10.46 7.88 0.96
N SER A 270 9.88 6.70 1.17
CA SER A 270 10.50 5.66 1.99
C SER A 270 11.78 5.11 1.35
N ILE A 271 11.78 4.89 0.04
CA ILE A 271 12.99 4.49 -0.72
C ILE A 271 14.08 5.58 -0.60
N ALA A 272 13.70 6.85 -0.74
CA ALA A 272 14.64 7.98 -0.58
C ALA A 272 15.24 8.05 0.83
N SER A 273 14.56 7.51 1.85
CA SER A 273 15.12 7.36 3.20
C SER A 273 16.16 6.25 3.31
N GLY A 274 16.33 5.40 2.29
CA GLY A 274 17.31 4.31 2.22
C GLY A 274 16.75 2.92 2.53
N VAL A 275 15.44 2.72 2.46
CA VAL A 275 14.79 1.40 2.53
C VAL A 275 14.58 0.85 1.12
N THR A 276 15.08 -0.35 0.82
CA THR A 276 14.84 -1.01 -0.48
C THR A 276 13.43 -1.59 -0.49
N TYR A 277 12.66 -1.36 -1.56
CA TYR A 277 11.32 -1.92 -1.71
C TYR A 277 11.28 -2.97 -2.82
N THR A 278 10.62 -4.09 -2.53
CA THR A 278 10.16 -5.07 -3.53
C THR A 278 8.64 -5.09 -3.54
N VAL A 279 8.05 -5.07 -4.73
CA VAL A 279 6.60 -4.97 -4.90
C VAL A 279 6.09 -5.99 -5.90
N ALA A 280 4.88 -6.51 -5.68
CA ALA A 280 4.21 -7.41 -6.60
C ALA A 280 3.74 -6.64 -7.85
N ALA A 281 3.93 -7.21 -9.04
CA ALA A 281 3.51 -6.59 -10.31
C ALA A 281 1.98 -6.53 -10.48
N GLY A 282 1.22 -7.36 -9.74
CA GLY A 282 -0.22 -7.54 -9.90
C GLY A 282 -0.59 -8.78 -10.71
N ASN A 283 -1.86 -9.24 -10.64
CA ASN A 283 -2.29 -10.56 -11.11
C ASN A 283 -3.45 -10.53 -12.12
N ASP A 284 -3.60 -9.46 -12.87
CA ASP A 284 -4.69 -9.29 -13.85
C ASP A 284 -4.26 -9.59 -15.31
N GLY A 285 -2.97 -9.91 -15.52
CA GLY A 285 -2.40 -10.09 -16.87
C GLY A 285 -2.32 -8.78 -17.68
N LEU A 286 -2.45 -7.63 -17.01
CA LEU A 286 -2.45 -6.29 -17.60
C LEU A 286 -1.10 -5.60 -17.45
N SER A 287 -1.02 -4.31 -17.86
CA SER A 287 0.19 -3.51 -17.64
C SER A 287 0.38 -3.20 -16.16
N ALA A 288 1.54 -3.57 -15.59
CA ALA A 288 1.89 -3.25 -14.20
C ALA A 288 1.91 -1.72 -13.92
N GLY A 289 2.18 -0.91 -14.93
CA GLY A 289 2.14 0.55 -14.84
C GLY A 289 0.74 1.16 -14.62
N LEU A 290 -0.33 0.33 -14.57
CA LEU A 290 -1.68 0.75 -14.21
C LEU A 290 -1.99 0.51 -12.71
N TYR A 291 -1.03 -0.01 -11.96
CA TYR A 291 -1.21 -0.47 -10.58
C TYR A 291 -0.18 0.17 -9.64
N SER A 292 -0.63 0.60 -8.46
CA SER A 292 0.24 1.03 -7.37
C SER A 292 0.37 -0.09 -6.32
N PRO A 293 1.59 -0.29 -5.77
CA PRO A 293 2.82 0.47 -6.01
C PRO A 293 3.69 -0.10 -7.16
N ALA A 294 3.16 -0.97 -8.03
CA ALA A 294 3.91 -1.65 -9.10
C ALA A 294 4.51 -0.69 -10.15
N ASP A 295 3.97 0.51 -10.30
CA ASP A 295 4.45 1.55 -11.22
C ASP A 295 5.55 2.45 -10.64
N VAL A 296 5.94 2.25 -9.38
CA VAL A 296 7.03 3.01 -8.73
C VAL A 296 8.38 2.52 -9.22
N LYS A 297 9.00 3.27 -10.11
CA LYS A 297 10.26 2.91 -10.80
C LYS A 297 11.47 2.71 -9.87
N GLU A 298 11.43 3.30 -8.67
CA GLU A 298 12.49 3.18 -7.68
C GLU A 298 12.37 1.90 -6.85
N ALA A 299 11.21 1.22 -6.86
CA ALA A 299 11.01 -0.09 -6.27
C ALA A 299 11.48 -1.19 -7.23
N VAL A 300 11.66 -2.41 -6.72
CA VAL A 300 11.87 -3.61 -7.56
C VAL A 300 10.51 -4.26 -7.78
N THR A 301 9.96 -4.09 -8.98
CA THR A 301 8.66 -4.64 -9.37
C THR A 301 8.83 -6.05 -9.95
N VAL A 302 8.15 -7.03 -9.35
CA VAL A 302 8.40 -8.46 -9.57
C VAL A 302 7.21 -9.15 -10.20
N GLY A 303 7.40 -9.68 -11.41
CA GLY A 303 6.46 -10.57 -12.10
C GLY A 303 6.62 -12.02 -11.66
N ALA A 304 5.62 -12.86 -11.97
CA ALA A 304 5.58 -14.26 -11.57
C ALA A 304 5.85 -15.22 -12.72
N VAL A 305 6.71 -16.23 -12.47
CA VAL A 305 6.89 -17.39 -13.36
C VAL A 305 6.48 -18.70 -12.70
N GLY A 306 6.16 -19.67 -13.54
CA GLY A 306 5.97 -21.07 -13.17
C GLY A 306 7.27 -21.87 -13.18
N ARG A 307 7.17 -23.16 -12.83
CA ARG A 307 8.28 -24.12 -12.71
C ARG A 307 9.04 -24.39 -14.01
N ASN A 308 8.46 -24.01 -15.12
CA ASN A 308 9.02 -24.13 -16.49
C ASN A 308 9.59 -22.82 -17.02
N ASP A 309 9.82 -21.83 -16.15
CA ASP A 309 10.25 -20.47 -16.47
C ASP A 309 9.27 -19.69 -17.37
N ALA A 310 8.04 -20.18 -17.58
CA ALA A 310 7.02 -19.44 -18.28
C ALA A 310 6.38 -18.40 -17.35
N ARG A 311 6.17 -17.18 -17.87
CA ARG A 311 5.37 -16.18 -17.14
C ARG A 311 3.99 -16.77 -16.83
N ALA A 312 3.54 -16.60 -15.60
CA ALA A 312 2.19 -16.96 -15.21
C ALA A 312 1.16 -16.10 -15.97
N ALA A 313 0.09 -16.72 -16.47
CA ALA A 313 -0.89 -16.00 -17.27
C ALA A 313 -1.51 -14.80 -16.52
N PHE A 314 -1.66 -14.91 -15.21
CA PHE A 314 -2.15 -13.83 -14.36
C PHE A 314 -1.13 -12.71 -14.14
N SER A 315 0.19 -12.99 -14.23
CA SER A 315 1.20 -11.98 -13.92
C SER A 315 1.07 -10.76 -14.83
N ASN A 316 1.00 -9.58 -14.22
CA ASN A 316 1.08 -8.33 -14.95
C ASN A 316 2.42 -8.21 -15.68
N VAL A 317 2.45 -7.37 -16.70
CA VAL A 317 3.53 -7.22 -17.69
C VAL A 317 3.89 -5.75 -17.90
N GLY A 318 4.87 -5.50 -18.75
CA GLY A 318 5.20 -4.16 -19.22
C GLY A 318 6.50 -3.59 -18.63
N PRO A 319 6.85 -2.37 -19.02
CA PRO A 319 8.15 -1.77 -18.68
C PRO A 319 8.29 -1.38 -17.20
N ALA A 320 7.23 -1.48 -16.42
CA ALA A 320 7.27 -1.29 -14.97
C ALA A 320 7.77 -2.54 -14.23
N VAL A 321 7.79 -3.72 -14.86
CA VAL A 321 8.36 -4.94 -14.31
C VAL A 321 9.88 -4.89 -14.45
N ASP A 322 10.64 -5.10 -13.35
CA ASP A 322 12.11 -5.13 -13.37
C ASP A 322 12.67 -6.52 -13.63
N LEU A 323 12.01 -7.52 -13.07
CA LEU A 323 12.39 -8.93 -13.21
C LEU A 323 11.22 -9.86 -12.84
N PHE A 324 11.39 -11.13 -13.14
CA PHE A 324 10.47 -12.19 -12.74
C PHE A 324 11.10 -13.09 -11.68
N ALA A 325 10.24 -13.68 -10.84
CA ALA A 325 10.65 -14.67 -9.85
C ALA A 325 9.59 -15.78 -9.74
N PRO A 326 9.92 -16.93 -9.10
CA PRO A 326 8.96 -17.99 -8.85
C PRO A 326 7.72 -17.49 -8.13
N GLY A 327 6.53 -17.69 -8.75
CA GLY A 327 5.27 -17.17 -8.20
C GLY A 327 4.09 -18.15 -8.34
N VAL A 328 4.28 -19.32 -8.96
CA VAL A 328 3.21 -20.32 -9.15
C VAL A 328 3.44 -21.51 -8.24
N SER A 329 2.43 -21.89 -7.46
CA SER A 329 2.49 -23.04 -6.54
C SER A 329 3.71 -22.99 -5.62
N ILE A 330 3.90 -21.84 -4.96
CA ILE A 330 4.97 -21.61 -3.99
C ILE A 330 4.53 -22.12 -2.63
N THR A 331 5.29 -23.05 -2.06
CA THR A 331 5.07 -23.57 -0.70
C THR A 331 5.89 -22.77 0.31
N SER A 332 5.27 -22.34 1.41
CA SER A 332 5.92 -21.60 2.49
C SER A 332 5.21 -21.83 3.82
N ALA A 333 5.65 -21.11 4.86
CA ALA A 333 5.06 -21.17 6.20
C ALA A 333 3.58 -20.78 6.19
N SER A 334 2.78 -21.41 7.03
CA SER A 334 1.35 -21.14 7.21
C SER A 334 1.06 -20.60 8.61
N TYR A 335 0.12 -19.68 8.69
CA TYR A 335 -0.35 -19.15 9.97
C TYR A 335 -1.19 -20.14 10.79
N ALA A 336 -1.65 -21.23 10.17
CA ALA A 336 -2.56 -22.18 10.81
C ALA A 336 -1.95 -22.89 12.03
N SER A 337 -0.61 -23.06 12.04
CA SER A 337 0.12 -23.61 13.19
C SER A 337 1.58 -23.19 13.15
N ASP A 338 2.33 -23.44 14.23
CA ASP A 338 3.77 -23.12 14.32
C ASP A 338 4.66 -23.98 13.40
N THR A 339 4.11 -24.98 12.75
CA THR A 339 4.81 -25.88 11.80
C THR A 339 4.04 -26.05 10.50
N GLY A 340 2.97 -25.29 10.33
CA GLY A 340 2.09 -25.38 9.17
C GLY A 340 2.79 -24.95 7.87
N LYS A 341 2.32 -25.49 6.76
CA LYS A 341 2.70 -25.05 5.41
C LYS A 341 1.48 -24.79 4.56
N ALA A 342 1.60 -23.90 3.61
CA ALA A 342 0.58 -23.61 2.60
C ALA A 342 1.23 -23.40 1.24
N THR A 343 0.47 -23.57 0.17
CA THR A 343 0.95 -23.33 -1.20
C THR A 343 0.03 -22.32 -1.87
N TYR A 344 0.62 -21.22 -2.33
CA TYR A 344 -0.09 -20.15 -3.01
C TYR A 344 0.53 -19.84 -4.37
N SER A 345 -0.22 -19.11 -5.21
CA SER A 345 0.26 -18.57 -6.48
C SER A 345 -0.09 -17.10 -6.58
N GLY A 346 0.77 -16.31 -7.18
CA GLY A 346 0.59 -14.86 -7.34
C GLY A 346 1.94 -14.15 -7.50
N THR A 347 1.93 -12.93 -8.00
CA THR A 347 3.08 -12.02 -7.94
C THR A 347 3.43 -11.69 -6.49
N SER A 348 2.46 -11.81 -5.58
CA SER A 348 2.65 -11.76 -4.12
C SER A 348 3.60 -12.83 -3.59
N MET A 349 3.77 -13.96 -4.29
CA MET A 349 4.75 -15.01 -3.94
C MET A 349 6.08 -14.81 -4.67
N ALA A 350 6.08 -14.07 -5.77
CA ALA A 350 7.30 -13.72 -6.51
C ALA A 350 8.09 -12.60 -5.81
N SER A 351 7.42 -11.54 -5.38
CA SER A 351 8.04 -10.38 -4.69
C SER A 351 8.89 -10.77 -3.48
N PRO A 352 8.46 -11.66 -2.55
CA PRO A 352 9.27 -12.04 -1.40
C PRO A 352 10.55 -12.80 -1.76
N HIS A 353 10.61 -13.49 -2.90
CA HIS A 353 11.87 -14.06 -3.39
C HIS A 353 12.89 -12.95 -3.70
N ALA A 354 12.44 -11.86 -4.33
CA ALA A 354 13.30 -10.70 -4.58
C ALA A 354 13.67 -9.95 -3.28
N ALA A 355 12.75 -9.86 -2.30
CA ALA A 355 13.05 -9.31 -0.99
C ALA A 355 14.14 -10.10 -0.25
N GLY A 356 14.05 -11.43 -0.30
CA GLY A 356 15.09 -12.31 0.23
C GLY A 356 16.43 -12.14 -0.49
N ALA A 357 16.43 -12.06 -1.82
CA ALA A 357 17.64 -11.81 -2.61
C ALA A 357 18.24 -10.41 -2.31
N ALA A 358 17.41 -9.38 -2.13
CA ALA A 358 17.84 -8.06 -1.69
C ALA A 358 18.48 -8.09 -0.30
N ALA A 359 17.93 -8.88 0.63
CA ALA A 359 18.50 -9.05 1.96
C ALA A 359 19.87 -9.78 1.91
N VAL A 360 20.02 -10.80 1.03
CA VAL A 360 21.31 -11.46 0.81
C VAL A 360 22.32 -10.47 0.23
N TYR A 361 21.93 -9.66 -0.75
CA TYR A 361 22.80 -8.64 -1.34
C TYR A 361 23.25 -7.61 -0.29
N LEU A 362 22.33 -7.08 0.50
CA LEU A 362 22.61 -6.09 1.54
C LEU A 362 23.49 -6.65 2.66
N ALA A 363 23.44 -7.95 2.95
CA ALA A 363 24.29 -8.55 3.97
C ALA A 363 25.79 -8.53 3.61
N VAL A 364 26.13 -8.48 2.33
CA VAL A 364 27.51 -8.32 1.85
C VAL A 364 27.83 -6.91 1.35
N HIS A 365 26.79 -6.08 1.14
CA HIS A 365 26.90 -4.68 0.75
C HIS A 365 26.05 -3.77 1.67
N PRO A 366 26.37 -3.68 2.99
CA PRO A 366 25.49 -3.07 4.00
C PRO A 366 25.25 -1.55 3.81
N HIS A 367 26.05 -0.90 3.00
CA HIS A 367 25.93 0.53 2.66
C HIS A 367 25.36 0.78 1.26
N ALA A 368 24.93 -0.26 0.55
CA ALA A 368 24.33 -0.09 -0.78
C ALA A 368 23.01 0.70 -0.66
N THR A 369 22.85 1.66 -1.55
CA THR A 369 21.59 2.41 -1.70
C THR A 369 20.52 1.51 -2.33
N PRO A 370 19.21 1.83 -2.16
CA PRO A 370 18.13 1.08 -2.82
C PRO A 370 18.32 0.95 -4.34
N ALA A 371 18.80 1.99 -5.00
CA ALA A 371 19.09 1.95 -6.42
C ALA A 371 20.23 0.97 -6.77
N GLN A 372 21.27 0.90 -5.93
CA GLN A 372 22.35 -0.08 -6.11
C GLN A 372 21.88 -1.51 -5.87
N VAL A 373 20.99 -1.73 -4.88
CA VAL A 373 20.38 -3.04 -4.65
C VAL A 373 19.55 -3.46 -5.86
N SER A 374 18.64 -2.59 -6.34
CA SER A 374 17.82 -2.85 -7.54
C SER A 374 18.70 -3.18 -8.74
N ALA A 375 19.71 -2.34 -9.04
CA ALA A 375 20.63 -2.57 -10.14
C ALA A 375 21.40 -3.89 -9.98
N GLY A 376 21.83 -4.24 -8.75
CA GLY A 376 22.52 -5.50 -8.46
C GLY A 376 21.65 -6.73 -8.71
N LEU A 377 20.38 -6.69 -8.30
CA LEU A 377 19.43 -7.79 -8.55
C LEU A 377 19.15 -7.96 -10.04
N VAL A 378 18.89 -6.86 -10.76
CA VAL A 378 18.62 -6.89 -12.22
C VAL A 378 19.86 -7.33 -13.02
N ALA A 379 21.05 -6.89 -12.63
CA ALA A 379 22.31 -7.31 -13.26
C ALA A 379 22.63 -8.79 -13.00
N GLY A 380 22.34 -9.28 -11.79
CA GLY A 380 22.53 -10.68 -11.41
C GLY A 380 21.47 -11.64 -11.95
N ALA A 381 20.34 -11.12 -12.46
CA ALA A 381 19.27 -11.93 -13.02
C ALA A 381 19.69 -12.61 -14.34
N VAL A 382 19.20 -13.82 -14.56
CA VAL A 382 19.48 -14.55 -15.82
C VAL A 382 18.58 -14.02 -16.92
N SER A 383 19.18 -13.62 -18.05
CA SER A 383 18.45 -13.17 -19.23
C SER A 383 18.11 -14.35 -20.17
N GLY A 384 17.05 -14.20 -20.97
CA GLY A 384 16.67 -15.16 -22.00
C GLY A 384 16.04 -16.44 -21.45
N LYS A 385 15.47 -16.39 -20.23
CA LYS A 385 14.88 -17.57 -19.58
C LYS A 385 13.36 -17.50 -19.40
N VAL A 386 12.80 -16.29 -19.37
CA VAL A 386 11.36 -16.13 -19.15
C VAL A 386 10.61 -16.29 -20.46
N SER A 387 9.98 -17.43 -20.67
CA SER A 387 9.14 -17.62 -21.85
C SER A 387 7.82 -16.84 -21.69
N GLY A 388 7.45 -16.09 -22.75
CA GLY A 388 6.21 -15.30 -22.76
C GLY A 388 6.21 -14.14 -21.76
N ALA A 389 7.34 -13.49 -21.53
CA ALA A 389 7.47 -12.36 -20.58
C ALA A 389 6.42 -11.25 -20.78
N GLY A 390 5.92 -11.11 -22.01
CA GLY A 390 4.89 -10.14 -22.37
C GLY A 390 5.46 -8.81 -22.91
N PRO A 391 4.60 -8.02 -23.57
CA PRO A 391 5.04 -6.80 -24.24
C PRO A 391 5.72 -5.81 -23.28
N GLY A 392 6.91 -5.36 -23.64
CA GLY A 392 7.66 -4.36 -22.86
C GLY A 392 8.28 -4.87 -21.56
N SER A 393 8.02 -6.09 -21.15
CA SER A 393 8.63 -6.69 -19.95
C SER A 393 10.07 -7.12 -20.24
N PRO A 394 11.00 -7.02 -19.27
CA PRO A 394 12.33 -7.55 -19.40
C PRO A 394 12.30 -9.08 -19.37
N ASP A 395 13.18 -9.74 -20.14
CA ASP A 395 13.43 -11.18 -19.99
C ASP A 395 14.53 -11.41 -18.95
N LYS A 396 14.18 -11.22 -17.69
CA LYS A 396 15.07 -11.29 -16.53
C LYS A 396 14.48 -12.20 -15.45
N LEU A 397 15.13 -13.30 -15.15
CA LEU A 397 14.73 -14.22 -14.09
C LEU A 397 15.66 -14.05 -12.88
N LEU A 398 15.08 -13.77 -11.72
CA LEU A 398 15.81 -13.56 -10.47
C LEU A 398 16.78 -14.69 -10.18
N GLN A 399 17.98 -14.35 -9.76
CA GLN A 399 18.97 -15.25 -9.15
C GLN A 399 19.36 -14.69 -7.78
N VAL A 400 19.62 -15.59 -6.83
CA VAL A 400 20.19 -15.20 -5.55
C VAL A 400 21.63 -14.76 -5.77
N PRO A 401 22.04 -13.58 -5.26
CA PRO A 401 23.41 -13.10 -5.35
C PRO A 401 24.38 -14.16 -4.78
N ARG A 402 25.36 -14.55 -5.58
CA ARG A 402 26.48 -15.38 -5.11
C ARG A 402 27.49 -14.46 -4.46
N SER A 403 27.78 -14.67 -3.17
CA SER A 403 28.81 -13.92 -2.42
C SER A 403 30.20 -14.07 -3.01
#